data_9ba03f66f4fa311065ccd285732da481
#
_entry.id   9ba03f66f4fa311065ccd285732da481
#
_cell.length_a   1.000
_cell.length_b   1.000
_cell.length_c   1.000
_cell.angle_alpha   90.00
_cell.angle_beta   90.00
_cell.angle_gamma   90.00
#
_symmetry.space_group_name_H-M   'P 1'
#
loop_
_entity.id
_entity.type
_entity.pdbx_description
1 polymer ?
#
loop_
_entity_poly.entity_id
_entity_poly.type
_entity_poly.pdbx_seq_one_letter_code
_entity_poly.pdbx_strand_id
1 'polypeptide(L)'
;MVEDYFSEQVKKYYKDRHVIYGRCAHLTESKPIFVEQGRGMCMSRRICQRGCPLGGYFNSNSTLIPWALKTGNMTLKPNSVVHSVLYDETEQKAVGVRVIDSETKSSQDFFAKVVFVTAATLNTNLILLNSTSKRFPNGLGNDNGLLGKYIAFHNYRATINAEYEGFPQFTTEGAKPTSHYIPRFRNVYKQETDFLRGYAAGFGARPARDTNREGIGEELKSNLLKTKETGLWSVNSHMMGETIPKKSNKVTLDTEKKDKWGIPQLSIDVDYDDNDEKMIQDFFEQFSEMYTKAGFKNIRINDNKRRPGNDIHEMGGVRMGNDSQTSLLNKWNQLHECKNVFVTDGAYL
;
A
#
# COMPACT_ATOMS: atom_id res chain seq x y z
N MET A 1 -11.28 -1.67 22.97
CA MET A 1 -11.42 -1.06 24.34
C MET A 1 -10.97 0.39 24.36
N VAL A 2 -9.68 0.73 24.31
CA VAL A 2 -9.26 2.15 24.19
C VAL A 2 -9.73 2.73 22.86
N GLU A 3 -9.71 1.93 21.81
CA GLU A 3 -10.23 2.30 20.50
C GLU A 3 -11.75 2.57 20.55
N ASP A 4 -12.51 1.75 21.25
CA ASP A 4 -13.97 1.95 21.43
C ASP A 4 -14.22 3.21 22.27
N TYR A 5 -13.47 3.37 23.37
CA TYR A 5 -13.52 4.58 24.17
C TYR A 5 -13.27 5.84 23.32
N PHE A 6 -12.21 5.82 22.51
CA PHE A 6 -11.91 6.95 21.63
C PHE A 6 -13.03 7.19 20.60
N SER A 7 -13.60 6.12 20.04
CA SER A 7 -14.77 6.23 19.14
C SER A 7 -15.95 6.93 19.81
N GLU A 8 -16.25 6.58 21.06
CA GLU A 8 -17.31 7.21 21.86
C GLU A 8 -17.01 8.70 22.14
N GLN A 9 -15.77 9.03 22.51
CA GLN A 9 -15.39 10.42 22.73
C GLN A 9 -15.48 11.26 21.43
N VAL A 10 -15.01 10.74 20.31
CA VAL A 10 -15.13 11.43 19.01
C VAL A 10 -16.61 11.65 18.66
N LYS A 11 -17.46 10.62 18.78
CA LYS A 11 -18.91 10.74 18.55
C LYS A 11 -19.58 11.76 19.46
N LYS A 12 -19.12 11.90 20.70
CA LYS A 12 -19.66 12.87 21.67
C LYS A 12 -19.38 14.31 21.26
N TYR A 13 -18.18 14.59 20.76
CA TYR A 13 -17.72 15.96 20.50
C TYR A 13 -17.83 16.41 19.05
N TYR A 14 -17.97 15.46 18.10
CA TYR A 14 -17.97 15.75 16.67
C TYR A 14 -19.13 15.07 15.95
N LYS A 15 -19.72 15.77 14.98
CA LYS A 15 -20.81 15.23 14.12
C LYS A 15 -20.32 14.77 12.75
N ASP A 16 -19.16 15.26 12.34
CA ASP A 16 -18.61 15.18 10.99
C ASP A 16 -17.54 14.09 10.83
N ARG A 17 -17.12 13.45 11.93
CA ARG A 17 -16.06 12.45 11.92
C ARG A 17 -16.37 11.25 12.80
N HIS A 18 -15.87 10.10 12.39
CA HIS A 18 -16.15 8.82 13.03
C HIS A 18 -14.89 7.98 13.15
N VAL A 19 -14.74 7.31 14.27
CA VAL A 19 -13.73 6.27 14.46
C VAL A 19 -14.43 4.93 14.21
N ILE A 20 -14.03 4.21 13.18
CA ILE A 20 -14.66 2.96 12.79
C ILE A 20 -13.65 1.81 12.69
N TYR A 21 -14.16 0.59 12.78
CA TYR A 21 -13.32 -0.59 12.63
C TYR A 21 -12.76 -0.71 11.21
N GLY A 22 -11.47 -0.90 11.10
CA GLY A 22 -10.83 -1.29 9.85
C GLY A 22 -11.29 -2.69 9.42
N ARG A 23 -11.48 -2.89 8.13
CA ARG A 23 -11.79 -4.22 7.59
C ARG A 23 -10.50 -4.97 7.28
N CYS A 24 -10.44 -6.23 7.73
CA CYS A 24 -9.35 -7.13 7.41
C CYS A 24 -9.90 -8.41 6.80
N ALA A 25 -9.18 -8.94 5.82
CA ALA A 25 -9.57 -10.15 5.12
C ALA A 25 -9.24 -11.41 5.95
N HIS A 26 -9.90 -11.54 7.10
CA HIS A 26 -9.78 -12.70 7.98
C HIS A 26 -10.97 -13.63 7.81
N LEU A 27 -10.71 -14.91 7.79
CA LEU A 27 -11.74 -15.93 7.80
C LEU A 27 -12.31 -16.04 9.23
N THR A 28 -13.52 -15.53 9.43
CA THR A 28 -14.22 -15.53 10.73
C THR A 28 -15.24 -16.66 10.83
N GLU A 29 -15.57 -17.30 9.70
CA GLU A 29 -16.53 -18.40 9.60
C GLU A 29 -15.92 -19.50 8.72
N SER A 30 -16.10 -20.76 9.12
CA SER A 30 -15.71 -21.91 8.30
C SER A 30 -16.81 -22.24 7.31
N LYS A 31 -16.46 -22.38 6.02
CA LYS A 31 -17.33 -22.86 4.97
C LYS A 31 -16.66 -23.99 4.20
N PRO A 32 -17.42 -24.94 3.61
CA PRO A 32 -16.85 -26.08 2.90
C PRO A 32 -15.80 -25.67 1.86
N ILE A 33 -16.04 -24.62 1.08
CA ILE A 33 -15.09 -24.10 0.08
C ILE A 33 -13.76 -23.66 0.71
N PHE A 34 -13.76 -23.09 1.91
CA PHE A 34 -12.53 -22.67 2.58
C PHE A 34 -11.75 -23.85 3.16
N VAL A 35 -12.47 -24.86 3.65
CA VAL A 35 -11.86 -26.12 4.12
C VAL A 35 -11.22 -26.85 2.94
N GLU A 36 -11.87 -26.91 1.79
CA GLU A 36 -11.31 -27.45 0.54
C GLU A 36 -10.06 -26.70 0.09
N GLN A 37 -9.98 -25.40 0.36
CA GLN A 37 -8.78 -24.58 0.14
C GLN A 37 -7.66 -24.84 1.17
N GLY A 38 -7.87 -25.69 2.16
CA GLY A 38 -6.95 -25.91 3.25
C GLY A 38 -6.86 -24.72 4.23
N ARG A 39 -7.90 -23.91 4.32
CA ARG A 39 -7.96 -22.69 5.14
C ARG A 39 -8.81 -22.90 6.38
N GLY A 40 -8.24 -22.53 7.52
CA GLY A 40 -8.94 -22.50 8.81
C GLY A 40 -9.33 -21.09 9.24
N MET A 41 -10.22 -21.02 10.24
CA MET A 41 -10.64 -19.76 10.84
C MET A 41 -9.48 -19.01 11.52
N CYS A 42 -9.63 -17.72 11.62
CA CYS A 42 -8.72 -16.86 12.38
C CYS A 42 -8.77 -17.21 13.88
N MET A 43 -7.62 -17.61 14.43
CA MET A 43 -7.46 -17.94 15.84
C MET A 43 -6.86 -16.77 16.65
N SER A 44 -6.94 -15.54 16.14
CA SER A 44 -6.49 -14.31 16.83
C SER A 44 -5.03 -14.32 17.30
N ARG A 45 -4.14 -14.97 16.58
CA ARG A 45 -2.73 -15.17 16.96
C ARG A 45 -1.80 -13.99 16.71
N ARG A 46 -2.27 -12.96 16.05
CA ARG A 46 -1.52 -11.73 15.79
C ARG A 46 -0.26 -11.89 14.92
N ILE A 47 -0.18 -12.95 14.12
CA ILE A 47 0.96 -13.28 13.25
C ILE A 47 0.65 -13.14 11.75
N CYS A 48 -0.38 -12.41 11.38
CA CYS A 48 -0.91 -12.36 10.01
C CYS A 48 0.12 -11.91 8.98
N GLN A 49 0.94 -10.91 9.32
CA GLN A 49 1.99 -10.38 8.45
C GLN A 49 3.26 -11.26 8.37
N ARG A 50 3.35 -12.29 9.20
CA ARG A 50 4.48 -13.23 9.23
C ARG A 50 4.15 -14.58 8.58
N GLY A 51 3.04 -14.64 7.85
CA GLY A 51 2.46 -15.87 7.33
C GLY A 51 1.51 -16.52 8.34
N CYS A 52 0.21 -16.57 7.97
CA CYS A 52 -0.81 -17.21 8.78
C CYS A 52 -0.77 -18.73 8.57
N PRO A 53 -0.37 -19.55 9.58
CA PRO A 53 -0.24 -21.00 9.39
C PRO A 53 -1.59 -21.68 9.17
N LEU A 54 -2.71 -21.00 9.48
CA LEU A 54 -4.06 -21.50 9.31
C LEU A 54 -4.71 -21.07 7.99
N GLY A 55 -4.03 -20.25 7.18
CA GLY A 55 -4.64 -19.66 5.98
C GLY A 55 -5.86 -18.77 6.26
N GLY A 56 -6.10 -18.41 7.54
CA GLY A 56 -7.23 -17.58 7.95
C GLY A 56 -7.11 -16.13 7.49
N TYR A 57 -5.90 -15.63 7.27
CA TYR A 57 -5.63 -14.32 6.67
C TYR A 57 -5.48 -14.47 5.15
N PHE A 58 -6.26 -13.70 4.39
CA PHE A 58 -6.23 -13.78 2.93
C PHE A 58 -4.92 -13.24 2.37
N ASN A 59 -4.31 -14.01 1.49
CA ASN A 59 -3.25 -13.59 0.58
C ASN A 59 -3.25 -14.48 -0.68
N SER A 60 -2.71 -14.01 -1.77
CA SER A 60 -2.73 -14.72 -3.05
C SER A 60 -2.01 -16.07 -2.99
N ASN A 61 -0.92 -16.17 -2.22
CA ASN A 61 -0.13 -17.40 -2.12
C ASN A 61 -0.89 -18.56 -1.45
N SER A 62 -1.74 -18.26 -0.47
CA SER A 62 -2.53 -19.28 0.25
C SER A 62 -3.95 -19.47 -0.30
N THR A 63 -4.38 -18.65 -1.25
CA THR A 63 -5.76 -18.66 -1.75
C THR A 63 -5.83 -18.78 -3.27
N LEU A 64 -5.62 -17.68 -4.00
CA LEU A 64 -5.91 -17.61 -5.44
C LEU A 64 -4.96 -18.48 -6.28
N ILE A 65 -3.66 -18.44 -5.99
CA ILE A 65 -2.66 -19.18 -6.78
C ILE A 65 -2.87 -20.70 -6.70
N PRO A 66 -3.01 -21.32 -5.50
CA PRO A 66 -3.28 -22.76 -5.41
C PRO A 66 -4.55 -23.19 -6.15
N TRP A 67 -5.60 -22.36 -6.11
CA TRP A 67 -6.85 -22.66 -6.82
C TRP A 67 -6.72 -22.51 -8.32
N ALA A 68 -6.05 -21.48 -8.79
CA ALA A 68 -5.78 -21.32 -10.22
C ALA A 68 -4.94 -22.48 -10.77
N LEU A 69 -3.93 -22.94 -10.04
CA LEU A 69 -3.13 -24.12 -10.40
C LEU A 69 -3.98 -25.40 -10.48
N LYS A 70 -4.95 -25.60 -9.56
CA LYS A 70 -5.86 -26.77 -9.59
C LYS A 70 -6.73 -26.85 -10.86
N THR A 71 -6.95 -25.73 -11.54
CA THR A 71 -7.73 -25.72 -12.80
C THR A 71 -6.99 -26.38 -13.98
N GLY A 72 -5.67 -26.54 -13.86
CA GLY A 72 -4.81 -26.98 -14.97
C GLY A 72 -4.59 -25.92 -16.06
N ASN A 73 -5.20 -24.73 -15.94
CA ASN A 73 -5.14 -23.66 -16.94
C ASN A 73 -4.14 -22.56 -16.56
N MET A 74 -3.42 -22.70 -15.44
CA MET A 74 -2.42 -21.74 -14.99
C MET A 74 -1.03 -22.37 -15.02
N THR A 75 -0.07 -21.64 -15.60
CA THR A 75 1.36 -21.93 -15.45
C THR A 75 2.00 -20.81 -14.63
N LEU A 76 2.53 -21.15 -13.46
CA LEU A 76 3.30 -20.23 -12.62
C LEU A 76 4.78 -20.39 -12.92
N LYS A 77 5.44 -19.29 -13.27
CA LYS A 77 6.88 -19.23 -13.54
C LYS A 77 7.57 -18.38 -12.45
N PRO A 78 8.01 -18.96 -11.35
CA PRO A 78 8.83 -18.25 -10.37
C PRO A 78 10.21 -17.93 -10.95
N ASN A 79 11.00 -17.14 -10.22
CA ASN A 79 12.36 -16.73 -10.62
C ASN A 79 12.42 -16.02 -11.99
N SER A 80 11.34 -15.35 -12.36
CA SER A 80 11.16 -14.72 -13.67
C SER A 80 11.03 -13.22 -13.54
N VAL A 81 12.04 -12.47 -13.99
CA VAL A 81 12.05 -11.01 -13.98
C VAL A 81 11.64 -10.52 -15.37
N VAL A 82 10.45 -9.93 -15.47
CA VAL A 82 9.96 -9.40 -16.75
C VAL A 82 10.74 -8.14 -17.11
N HIS A 83 11.44 -8.18 -18.25
CA HIS A 83 12.22 -7.05 -18.75
C HIS A 83 11.35 -6.08 -19.55
N SER A 84 10.55 -6.59 -20.50
CA SER A 84 9.78 -5.77 -21.44
C SER A 84 8.65 -6.56 -22.08
N VAL A 85 7.67 -5.85 -22.61
CA VAL A 85 6.67 -6.35 -23.56
C VAL A 85 7.28 -6.34 -24.96
N LEU A 86 7.09 -7.41 -25.70
CA LEU A 86 7.56 -7.56 -27.10
C LEU A 86 6.48 -7.02 -28.05
N TYR A 87 6.84 -6.08 -28.91
CA TYR A 87 5.94 -5.49 -29.91
C TYR A 87 6.39 -5.96 -31.31
N ASP A 88 5.43 -6.43 -32.11
CA ASP A 88 5.64 -6.77 -33.51
C ASP A 88 5.22 -5.61 -34.41
N GLU A 89 6.15 -5.08 -35.17
CA GLU A 89 5.95 -3.94 -36.05
C GLU A 89 5.05 -4.27 -37.25
N THR A 90 5.05 -5.52 -37.69
CA THR A 90 4.25 -5.98 -38.83
C THR A 90 2.80 -6.19 -38.42
N GLU A 91 2.60 -6.89 -37.30
CA GLU A 91 1.28 -7.17 -36.76
C GLU A 91 0.68 -6.01 -35.97
N GLN A 92 1.48 -4.97 -35.68
CA GLN A 92 1.11 -3.76 -34.92
C GLN A 92 0.47 -4.08 -33.56
N LYS A 93 1.00 -5.08 -32.86
CA LYS A 93 0.49 -5.51 -31.55
C LYS A 93 1.60 -6.08 -30.69
N ALA A 94 1.33 -6.22 -29.40
CA ALA A 94 2.18 -6.98 -28.50
C ALA A 94 2.07 -8.48 -28.81
N VAL A 95 3.19 -9.18 -28.82
CA VAL A 95 3.24 -10.62 -29.09
C VAL A 95 3.68 -11.45 -27.89
N GLY A 96 4.09 -10.82 -26.80
CA GLY A 96 4.54 -11.51 -25.59
C GLY A 96 5.38 -10.63 -24.68
N VAL A 97 6.21 -11.28 -23.87
CA VAL A 97 7.11 -10.61 -22.91
C VAL A 97 8.50 -11.25 -22.96
N ARG A 98 9.52 -10.42 -22.73
CA ARG A 98 10.89 -10.87 -22.47
C ARG A 98 11.12 -11.01 -20.98
N VAL A 99 11.66 -12.13 -20.58
CA VAL A 99 11.90 -12.49 -19.18
C VAL A 99 13.37 -12.81 -18.98
N ILE A 100 13.93 -12.39 -17.87
CA ILE A 100 15.27 -12.77 -17.42
C ILE A 100 15.12 -13.73 -16.25
N ASP A 101 15.74 -14.90 -16.35
CA ASP A 101 15.82 -15.84 -15.24
C ASP A 101 16.65 -15.23 -14.10
N SER A 102 16.09 -15.19 -12.89
CA SER A 102 16.70 -14.48 -11.77
C SER A 102 18.00 -15.11 -11.26
N GLU A 103 18.24 -16.39 -11.55
CA GLU A 103 19.40 -17.15 -11.10
C GLU A 103 20.47 -17.26 -12.21
N THR A 104 20.07 -17.73 -13.38
CA THR A 104 21.00 -17.94 -14.50
C THR A 104 21.28 -16.67 -15.29
N LYS A 105 20.44 -15.63 -15.16
CA LYS A 105 20.46 -14.41 -15.97
C LYS A 105 20.24 -14.62 -17.47
N SER A 106 19.81 -15.79 -17.88
CA SER A 106 19.46 -16.07 -19.27
C SER A 106 18.15 -15.37 -19.64
N SER A 107 18.04 -14.92 -20.88
CA SER A 107 16.84 -14.28 -21.40
C SER A 107 15.98 -15.30 -22.16
N GLN A 108 14.66 -15.25 -21.96
CA GLN A 108 13.67 -16.07 -22.66
C GLN A 108 12.45 -15.23 -23.03
N ASP A 109 11.92 -15.45 -24.21
CA ASP A 109 10.69 -14.81 -24.68
C ASP A 109 9.50 -15.76 -24.49
N PHE A 110 8.40 -15.21 -23.95
CA PHE A 110 7.12 -15.91 -23.81
C PHE A 110 6.08 -15.22 -24.67
N PHE A 111 5.42 -15.97 -25.54
CA PHE A 111 4.46 -15.43 -26.49
C PHE A 111 3.02 -15.57 -26.00
N ALA A 112 2.20 -14.53 -26.24
CA ALA A 112 0.80 -14.48 -25.83
C ALA A 112 0.00 -13.58 -26.76
N LYS A 113 -1.31 -13.86 -26.88
CA LYS A 113 -2.26 -13.03 -27.64
C LYS A 113 -2.65 -11.76 -26.91
N VAL A 114 -2.64 -11.80 -25.57
CA VAL A 114 -3.01 -10.70 -24.67
C VAL A 114 -1.99 -10.63 -23.54
N VAL A 115 -1.59 -9.43 -23.15
CA VAL A 115 -0.63 -9.18 -22.07
C VAL A 115 -1.29 -8.32 -21.01
N PHE A 116 -1.29 -8.78 -19.76
CA PHE A 116 -1.63 -7.97 -18.59
C PHE A 116 -0.37 -7.61 -17.83
N VAL A 117 -0.11 -6.32 -17.68
CA VAL A 117 1.00 -5.80 -16.87
C VAL A 117 0.44 -5.38 -15.51
N THR A 118 0.80 -6.14 -14.47
CA THR A 118 0.27 -6.00 -13.10
C THR A 118 1.40 -6.10 -12.07
N ALA A 119 2.51 -5.42 -12.36
CA ALA A 119 3.76 -5.56 -11.62
C ALA A 119 3.91 -4.56 -10.45
N ALA A 120 2.83 -3.96 -10.00
CA ALA A 120 2.75 -2.78 -9.16
C ALA A 120 3.30 -1.52 -9.85
N THR A 121 2.84 -0.35 -9.42
CA THR A 121 2.98 0.93 -10.15
C THR A 121 4.39 1.17 -10.70
N LEU A 122 5.40 1.12 -9.85
CA LEU A 122 6.77 1.45 -10.27
C LEU A 122 7.33 0.41 -11.26
N ASN A 123 7.14 -0.89 -10.99
CA ASN A 123 7.62 -1.93 -11.91
C ASN A 123 6.83 -1.99 -13.21
N THR A 124 5.53 -1.68 -13.20
CA THR A 124 4.74 -1.57 -14.42
C THR A 124 5.27 -0.44 -15.30
N ASN A 125 5.58 0.73 -14.71
CA ASN A 125 6.26 1.81 -15.42
C ASN A 125 7.64 1.38 -15.95
N LEU A 126 8.43 0.68 -15.15
CA LEU A 126 9.74 0.16 -15.57
C LEU A 126 9.64 -0.76 -16.79
N ILE A 127 8.70 -1.72 -16.75
CA ILE A 127 8.49 -2.67 -17.86
C ILE A 127 8.08 -1.92 -19.13
N LEU A 128 7.10 -1.00 -19.06
CA LEU A 128 6.61 -0.27 -20.23
C LEU A 128 7.66 0.70 -20.79
N LEU A 129 8.45 1.37 -19.94
CA LEU A 129 9.57 2.22 -20.37
C LEU A 129 10.68 1.41 -21.06
N ASN A 130 10.96 0.19 -20.61
CA ASN A 130 11.91 -0.73 -21.24
C ASN A 130 11.36 -1.39 -22.52
N SER A 131 10.04 -1.33 -22.77
CA SER A 131 9.39 -1.92 -23.93
C SER A 131 9.52 -1.01 -25.16
N THR A 132 10.76 -0.87 -25.65
CA THR A 132 11.05 -0.01 -26.80
C THR A 132 11.01 -0.79 -28.12
N SER A 133 10.64 -0.09 -29.19
CA SER A 133 10.62 -0.58 -30.57
C SER A 133 10.82 0.57 -31.55
N LYS A 134 10.84 0.31 -32.85
CA LYS A 134 10.86 1.41 -33.84
C LYS A 134 9.62 2.29 -33.74
N ARG A 135 8.45 1.68 -33.49
CA ARG A 135 7.18 2.39 -33.29
C ARG A 135 7.15 3.13 -31.97
N PHE A 136 7.73 2.60 -30.92
CA PHE A 136 7.70 3.12 -29.56
C PHE A 136 9.12 3.34 -29.00
N PRO A 137 9.90 4.28 -29.52
CA PRO A 137 11.30 4.48 -29.10
C PRO A 137 11.47 4.92 -27.63
N ASN A 138 10.41 5.50 -27.05
CA ASN A 138 10.41 6.03 -25.68
C ASN A 138 9.55 5.18 -24.70
N GLY A 139 9.31 3.89 -25.01
CA GLY A 139 8.46 3.01 -24.23
C GLY A 139 7.10 2.76 -24.86
N LEU A 140 6.52 1.60 -24.57
CA LEU A 140 5.29 1.12 -25.21
C LEU A 140 4.10 2.03 -24.94
N GLY A 141 3.47 2.53 -26.00
CA GLY A 141 2.31 3.40 -25.95
C GLY A 141 2.60 4.84 -25.52
N ASN A 142 3.88 5.27 -25.49
CA ASN A 142 4.31 6.58 -25.00
C ASN A 142 4.38 7.67 -26.08
N ASP A 143 3.43 7.70 -26.99
CA ASP A 143 3.40 8.70 -28.09
C ASP A 143 3.19 10.12 -27.58
N ASN A 144 2.39 10.26 -26.52
CA ASN A 144 2.08 11.54 -25.89
C ASN A 144 3.12 11.98 -24.83
N GLY A 145 4.13 11.16 -24.55
CA GLY A 145 5.18 11.43 -23.57
C GLY A 145 4.71 11.48 -22.12
N LEU A 146 3.61 10.79 -21.78
CA LEU A 146 3.03 10.77 -20.43
C LEU A 146 3.39 9.53 -19.61
N LEU A 147 3.98 8.51 -20.22
CA LEU A 147 4.43 7.33 -19.50
C LEU A 147 5.44 7.72 -18.40
N GLY A 148 5.20 7.25 -17.19
CA GLY A 148 6.00 7.56 -16.02
C GLY A 148 5.68 8.90 -15.35
N LYS A 149 4.71 9.68 -15.82
CA LYS A 149 4.33 10.99 -15.23
C LYS A 149 3.09 10.87 -14.35
N TYR A 150 2.85 11.91 -13.53
CA TYR A 150 1.75 11.97 -12.56
C TYR A 150 1.81 10.88 -11.49
N ILE A 151 3.02 10.53 -11.06
CA ILE A 151 3.22 9.63 -9.92
C ILE A 151 2.69 10.30 -8.66
N ALA A 152 1.92 9.56 -7.87
CA ALA A 152 1.37 10.01 -6.59
C ALA A 152 1.51 8.90 -5.54
N PHE A 153 1.40 9.30 -4.26
CA PHE A 153 1.52 8.42 -3.10
C PHE A 153 0.60 8.92 -1.99
N HIS A 154 0.57 8.23 -0.86
CA HIS A 154 0.08 8.85 0.36
C HIS A 154 1.14 9.75 1.00
N ASN A 155 0.67 10.87 1.58
CA ASN A 155 1.48 11.63 2.51
C ASN A 155 1.37 10.98 3.91
N TYR A 156 2.38 10.20 4.28
CA TYR A 156 2.48 9.45 5.54
C TYR A 156 3.40 10.09 6.56
N ARG A 157 3.74 11.37 6.39
CA ARG A 157 4.73 12.06 7.23
C ARG A 157 4.27 12.29 8.65
N ALA A 158 2.97 12.55 8.84
CA ALA A 158 2.44 13.01 10.11
C ALA A 158 1.96 11.85 10.99
N THR A 159 2.44 11.84 12.22
CA THR A 159 1.97 10.95 13.27
C THR A 159 1.73 11.72 14.57
N ILE A 160 0.80 11.22 15.37
CA ILE A 160 0.55 11.73 16.71
C ILE A 160 0.50 10.57 17.69
N ASN A 161 1.16 10.75 18.83
CA ASN A 161 1.23 9.77 19.90
C ASN A 161 0.75 10.40 21.18
N ALA A 162 0.14 9.60 22.06
CA ALA A 162 -0.24 10.05 23.39
C ALA A 162 -0.34 8.84 24.33
N GLU A 163 -0.70 9.13 25.57
CA GLU A 163 -0.85 8.14 26.62
C GLU A 163 -2.26 8.21 27.22
N TYR A 164 -2.76 7.06 27.66
CA TYR A 164 -4.06 6.93 28.31
C TYR A 164 -3.95 6.04 29.57
N GLU A 165 -4.42 6.55 30.69
CA GLU A 165 -4.32 5.89 31.99
C GLU A 165 -5.51 4.97 32.33
N GLY A 166 -6.54 4.94 31.49
CA GLY A 166 -7.70 4.06 31.67
C GLY A 166 -7.39 2.60 31.40
N PHE A 167 -8.18 1.71 31.95
CA PHE A 167 -8.10 0.25 31.78
C PHE A 167 -6.74 -0.38 32.15
N PRO A 168 -6.16 -0.05 33.32
CA PRO A 168 -4.82 -0.54 33.68
C PRO A 168 -4.76 -2.07 33.87
N GLN A 169 -5.89 -2.71 34.15
CA GLN A 169 -5.97 -4.17 34.39
C GLN A 169 -6.11 -5.02 33.12
N PHE A 170 -6.23 -4.40 31.95
CA PHE A 170 -6.47 -5.14 30.72
C PHE A 170 -5.21 -5.39 29.90
N THR A 171 -5.05 -6.61 29.46
CA THR A 171 -4.01 -7.02 28.51
C THR A 171 -4.63 -7.31 27.14
N THR A 172 -3.88 -7.08 26.04
CA THR A 172 -4.28 -7.41 24.69
C THR A 172 -3.52 -8.64 24.22
N GLU A 173 -3.91 -9.82 24.65
CA GLU A 173 -3.40 -11.09 24.12
C GLU A 173 -4.34 -11.63 23.05
N GLY A 174 -3.78 -12.22 21.98
CA GLY A 174 -4.54 -12.86 20.94
C GLY A 174 -5.41 -11.92 20.09
N ALA A 175 -5.02 -10.66 19.97
CA ALA A 175 -5.80 -9.69 19.20
C ALA A 175 -5.77 -9.99 17.69
N LYS A 176 -6.89 -9.73 17.00
CA LYS A 176 -6.94 -9.67 15.55
C LYS A 176 -6.20 -8.41 15.05
N PRO A 177 -5.59 -8.43 13.86
CA PRO A 177 -4.87 -7.28 13.32
C PRO A 177 -5.79 -6.22 12.71
N THR A 178 -7.06 -6.18 13.09
CA THR A 178 -7.97 -5.10 12.76
C THR A 178 -7.59 -3.89 13.58
N SER A 179 -7.36 -2.77 12.91
CA SER A 179 -7.18 -1.45 13.54
C SER A 179 -8.44 -0.63 13.37
N HIS A 180 -8.54 0.45 14.13
CA HIS A 180 -9.53 1.47 13.87
C HIS A 180 -8.96 2.49 12.89
N TYR A 181 -9.84 3.18 12.19
CA TYR A 181 -9.44 4.31 11.37
C TYR A 181 -10.51 5.40 11.37
N ILE A 182 -10.08 6.58 11.03
CA ILE A 182 -10.95 7.75 10.86
C ILE A 182 -11.00 8.02 9.36
N PRO A 183 -12.15 7.80 8.71
CA PRO A 183 -12.35 8.18 7.31
C PRO A 183 -12.09 9.67 7.10
N ARG A 184 -11.78 10.04 5.87
CA ARG A 184 -11.68 11.43 5.47
C ARG A 184 -12.92 12.23 5.93
N PHE A 185 -12.71 13.33 6.64
CA PHE A 185 -13.76 14.26 7.09
C PHE A 185 -13.55 15.70 6.59
N ARG A 186 -12.37 16.01 6.04
CA ARG A 186 -12.07 17.29 5.40
C ARG A 186 -12.46 17.28 3.93
N ASN A 187 -13.03 18.38 3.46
CA ASN A 187 -13.37 18.62 2.05
C ASN A 187 -14.20 17.48 1.41
N VAL A 188 -15.16 16.90 2.16
CA VAL A 188 -15.97 15.77 1.70
C VAL A 188 -17.06 16.23 0.73
N TYR A 189 -17.84 17.24 1.12
CA TYR A 189 -18.98 17.77 0.35
C TYR A 189 -18.70 19.13 -0.26
N LYS A 190 -17.87 19.91 0.36
CA LYS A 190 -17.45 21.25 -0.08
C LYS A 190 -16.01 21.50 0.33
N GLN A 191 -15.37 22.48 -0.30
CA GLN A 191 -14.05 22.94 0.10
C GLN A 191 -14.15 23.72 1.43
N GLU A 192 -13.49 23.25 2.47
CA GLU A 192 -13.55 23.82 3.83
C GLU A 192 -12.19 24.27 4.36
N THR A 193 -11.12 23.87 3.70
CA THR A 193 -9.73 24.16 4.09
C THR A 193 -9.02 24.92 2.97
N ASP A 194 -7.83 25.43 3.25
CA ASP A 194 -6.96 26.08 2.28
C ASP A 194 -6.05 25.07 1.53
N PHE A 195 -6.30 23.79 1.68
CA PHE A 195 -5.68 22.71 0.90
C PHE A 195 -6.74 21.87 0.19
N LEU A 196 -6.37 21.27 -0.93
CA LEU A 196 -7.23 20.39 -1.72
C LEU A 196 -7.14 18.95 -1.21
N ARG A 197 -8.17 18.13 -1.53
CA ARG A 197 -8.27 16.71 -1.14
C ARG A 197 -8.48 16.56 0.37
N GLY A 198 -7.84 15.59 1.00
CA GLY A 198 -7.97 15.31 2.40
C GLY A 198 -7.12 14.13 2.85
N TYR A 199 -7.38 13.67 4.05
CA TYR A 199 -6.68 12.54 4.64
C TYR A 199 -7.65 11.64 5.40
N ALA A 200 -7.34 10.35 5.43
CA ALA A 200 -7.80 9.41 6.43
C ALA A 200 -6.71 9.25 7.50
N ALA A 201 -7.03 8.65 8.63
CA ALA A 201 -6.04 8.35 9.64
C ALA A 201 -6.25 6.97 10.25
N GLY A 202 -5.17 6.22 10.44
CA GLY A 202 -5.19 5.04 11.28
C GLY A 202 -5.20 5.42 12.75
N PHE A 203 -5.83 4.61 13.60
CA PHE A 203 -5.78 4.72 15.06
C PHE A 203 -5.51 3.36 15.67
N GLY A 204 -4.61 3.32 16.63
CA GLY A 204 -4.30 2.12 17.39
C GLY A 204 -3.92 2.43 18.82
N ALA A 205 -4.24 1.50 19.71
CA ALA A 205 -3.85 1.54 21.11
C ALA A 205 -3.20 0.23 21.54
N ARG A 206 -2.21 0.32 22.39
CA ARG A 206 -1.56 -0.86 23.02
C ARG A 206 -1.19 -0.50 24.44
N PRO A 207 -1.33 -1.49 25.38
CA PRO A 207 -0.80 -1.29 26.71
C PRO A 207 0.72 -1.14 26.60
N ALA A 208 1.23 -0.10 27.26
CA ALA A 208 2.65 0.05 27.46
C ALA A 208 3.12 -1.11 28.35
N ARG A 209 3.94 -1.99 27.82
CA ARG A 209 4.59 -3.07 28.57
C ARG A 209 6.04 -2.71 28.74
N ASP A 210 6.51 -2.72 29.95
CA ASP A 210 7.93 -2.79 30.18
C ASP A 210 8.40 -4.18 29.74
N THR A 211 9.11 -4.27 28.63
CA THR A 211 9.66 -5.52 28.10
C THR A 211 11.14 -5.60 28.43
N ASN A 212 11.47 -5.74 29.72
CA ASN A 212 12.85 -6.08 30.06
C ASN A 212 13.14 -7.51 29.56
N ARG A 213 14.01 -7.61 28.55
CA ARG A 213 14.48 -8.85 27.94
C ARG A 213 15.92 -9.17 28.29
N GLU A 214 16.46 -8.51 29.30
CA GLU A 214 17.83 -8.73 29.77
C GLU A 214 17.93 -10.01 30.59
N GLY A 215 19.14 -10.55 30.64
CA GLY A 215 19.46 -11.77 31.33
C GLY A 215 19.35 -13.05 30.50
N ILE A 216 19.70 -14.16 31.12
CA ILE A 216 19.68 -15.51 30.54
C ILE A 216 19.04 -16.48 31.56
N GLY A 217 18.35 -17.51 31.07
CA GLY A 217 17.75 -18.56 31.92
C GLY A 217 16.67 -18.02 32.87
N GLU A 218 16.80 -18.28 34.16
CA GLU A 218 15.81 -17.88 35.18
C GLU A 218 15.68 -16.35 35.31
N GLU A 219 16.76 -15.60 35.13
CA GLU A 219 16.72 -14.14 35.14
C GLU A 219 15.86 -13.61 34.00
N LEU A 220 16.11 -14.06 32.76
CA LEU A 220 15.28 -13.68 31.60
C LEU A 220 13.81 -14.06 31.81
N LYS A 221 13.57 -15.28 32.33
CA LYS A 221 12.22 -15.77 32.64
C LYS A 221 11.54 -14.87 33.68
N SER A 222 12.23 -14.51 34.77
CA SER A 222 11.73 -13.59 35.79
C SER A 222 11.41 -12.20 35.20
N ASN A 223 12.31 -11.66 34.37
CA ASN A 223 12.10 -10.37 33.71
C ASN A 223 10.91 -10.41 32.74
N LEU A 224 10.76 -11.47 31.96
CA LEU A 224 9.61 -11.64 31.07
C LEU A 224 8.28 -11.83 31.82
N LEU A 225 8.29 -12.41 33.02
CA LEU A 225 7.10 -12.55 33.86
C LEU A 225 6.68 -11.24 34.52
N LYS A 226 7.63 -10.38 34.91
CA LYS A 226 7.37 -9.03 35.44
C LYS A 226 6.68 -8.12 34.43
N THR A 227 6.80 -8.40 33.15
CA THR A 227 6.18 -7.60 32.07
C THR A 227 4.65 -7.72 31.99
N LYS A 228 3.99 -8.42 32.92
CA LYS A 228 2.53 -8.56 32.96
C LYS A 228 1.80 -7.39 33.64
N GLU A 229 2.52 -6.54 34.33
CA GLU A 229 1.92 -5.33 34.88
C GLU A 229 1.60 -4.36 33.73
N THR A 230 0.32 -4.12 33.54
CA THR A 230 -0.16 -3.21 32.52
C THR A 230 -0.11 -1.81 33.06
N GLY A 231 0.72 -1.01 32.46
CA GLY A 231 0.81 0.42 32.72
C GLY A 231 -0.14 1.24 31.85
N LEU A 232 0.33 2.40 31.50
CA LEU A 232 -0.32 3.31 30.55
C LEU A 232 -0.55 2.65 29.20
N TRP A 233 -1.63 3.04 28.53
CA TRP A 233 -1.83 2.72 27.12
C TRP A 233 -1.09 3.74 26.27
N SER A 234 -0.31 3.27 25.32
CA SER A 234 0.22 4.09 24.23
C SER A 234 -0.80 4.13 23.10
N VAL A 235 -1.22 5.30 22.69
CA VAL A 235 -2.13 5.54 21.58
C VAL A 235 -1.38 6.24 20.44
N ASN A 236 -1.74 5.90 19.21
CA ASN A 236 -1.09 6.43 18.01
C ASN A 236 -2.12 6.63 16.90
N SER A 237 -1.99 7.75 16.19
CA SER A 237 -2.58 7.94 14.86
C SER A 237 -1.50 8.32 13.86
N HIS A 238 -1.71 7.88 12.62
CA HIS A 238 -0.89 8.28 11.47
C HIS A 238 -1.79 8.77 10.36
N MET A 239 -1.36 9.83 9.70
CA MET A 239 -2.04 10.39 8.55
C MET A 239 -1.85 9.50 7.32
N MET A 240 -2.89 9.37 6.52
CA MET A 240 -2.88 8.85 5.16
C MET A 240 -3.43 9.96 4.26
N GLY A 241 -2.56 10.91 3.93
CA GLY A 241 -2.91 12.07 3.12
C GLY A 241 -2.93 11.74 1.64
N GLU A 242 -3.84 12.34 0.91
CA GLU A 242 -3.99 12.20 -0.53
C GLU A 242 -3.15 13.24 -1.24
N THR A 243 -2.04 12.86 -1.88
CA THR A 243 -1.23 13.77 -2.70
C THR A 243 -1.90 14.04 -4.05
N ILE A 244 -1.66 15.20 -4.62
CA ILE A 244 -2.18 15.57 -5.94
C ILE A 244 -1.20 15.10 -7.02
N PRO A 245 -1.64 14.28 -7.99
CA PRO A 245 -0.78 13.88 -9.10
C PRO A 245 -0.31 15.10 -9.92
N LYS A 246 1.00 15.28 -10.00
CA LYS A 246 1.63 16.38 -10.76
C LYS A 246 2.45 15.83 -11.93
N LYS A 247 2.45 16.52 -13.06
CA LYS A 247 3.27 16.12 -14.22
C LYS A 247 4.77 16.13 -13.92
N SER A 248 5.20 16.98 -12.99
CA SER A 248 6.59 17.03 -12.48
C SER A 248 6.97 15.79 -11.69
N ASN A 249 6.02 15.17 -10.96
CA ASN A 249 6.25 13.91 -10.26
C ASN A 249 6.29 12.77 -11.27
N LYS A 250 7.46 12.21 -11.51
CA LYS A 250 7.71 11.26 -12.60
C LYS A 250 8.72 10.20 -12.24
N VAL A 251 8.71 9.13 -13.00
CA VAL A 251 9.77 8.13 -13.07
C VAL A 251 10.32 8.07 -14.48
N THR A 252 11.62 7.84 -14.60
CA THR A 252 12.33 7.68 -15.87
C THR A 252 13.34 6.55 -15.74
N LEU A 253 13.86 6.04 -16.85
CA LEU A 253 14.96 5.07 -16.79
C LEU A 253 16.28 5.79 -16.51
N ASP A 254 17.02 5.27 -15.56
CA ASP A 254 18.43 5.60 -15.36
C ASP A 254 19.26 4.65 -16.24
N THR A 255 19.77 5.18 -17.36
CA THR A 255 20.52 4.36 -18.33
C THR A 255 21.93 3.99 -17.87
N GLU A 256 22.48 4.69 -16.88
CA GLU A 256 23.80 4.41 -16.32
C GLU A 256 23.74 3.34 -15.24
N LYS A 257 22.68 3.33 -14.43
CA LYS A 257 22.49 2.39 -13.33
C LYS A 257 21.61 1.24 -13.76
N LYS A 258 22.15 0.04 -13.63
CA LYS A 258 21.44 -1.21 -13.88
C LYS A 258 21.35 -2.03 -12.60
N ASP A 259 20.31 -2.85 -12.54
CA ASP A 259 20.18 -3.86 -11.49
C ASP A 259 21.09 -5.09 -11.75
N LYS A 260 21.03 -6.08 -10.87
CA LYS A 260 21.83 -7.29 -10.98
C LYS A 260 21.49 -8.17 -12.18
N TRP A 261 20.38 -7.91 -12.85
CA TRP A 261 19.94 -8.59 -14.07
C TRP A 261 20.22 -7.79 -15.35
N GLY A 262 20.84 -6.63 -15.22
CA GLY A 262 21.18 -5.75 -16.34
C GLY A 262 20.06 -4.84 -16.80
N ILE A 263 18.96 -4.76 -16.06
CA ILE A 263 17.80 -3.89 -16.36
C ILE A 263 18.11 -2.47 -15.86
N PRO A 264 17.87 -1.41 -16.66
CA PRO A 264 17.96 -0.05 -16.20
C PRO A 264 17.10 0.19 -14.95
N GLN A 265 17.62 0.91 -13.97
CA GLN A 265 16.85 1.25 -12.77
C GLN A 265 15.91 2.44 -13.05
N LEU A 266 14.85 2.58 -12.24
CA LEU A 266 14.05 3.80 -12.24
C LEU A 266 14.75 4.91 -11.47
N SER A 267 14.83 6.07 -12.11
CA SER A 267 15.05 7.35 -11.43
C SER A 267 13.69 7.92 -11.01
N ILE A 268 13.51 8.20 -9.73
CA ILE A 268 12.26 8.68 -9.15
C ILE A 268 12.45 10.14 -8.78
N ASP A 269 11.71 11.02 -9.45
CA ASP A 269 11.73 12.48 -9.27
C ASP A 269 10.33 12.91 -8.80
N VAL A 270 10.18 13.02 -7.48
CA VAL A 270 8.88 13.27 -6.82
C VAL A 270 9.05 14.15 -5.60
N ASP A 271 8.14 15.12 -5.43
CA ASP A 271 8.16 16.04 -4.31
C ASP A 271 6.75 16.28 -3.75
N TYR A 272 6.70 16.58 -2.45
CA TYR A 272 5.56 17.22 -1.81
C TYR A 272 5.49 18.70 -2.21
N ASP A 273 4.36 19.32 -1.97
CA ASP A 273 4.14 20.75 -2.20
C ASP A 273 3.42 21.41 -1.00
N ASP A 274 3.11 22.68 -1.16
CA ASP A 274 2.40 23.48 -0.16
C ASP A 274 1.08 22.85 0.30
N ASN A 275 0.39 22.15 -0.61
CA ASN A 275 -0.85 21.45 -0.30
C ASN A 275 -0.62 20.32 0.72
N ASP A 276 0.47 19.59 0.56
CA ASP A 276 0.85 18.50 1.47
C ASP A 276 1.26 19.04 2.85
N GLU A 277 1.99 20.17 2.89
CA GLU A 277 2.40 20.80 4.14
C GLU A 277 1.20 21.33 4.94
N LYS A 278 0.24 22.00 4.29
CA LYS A 278 -1.00 22.47 4.91
C LYS A 278 -1.85 21.31 5.46
N MET A 279 -1.92 20.21 4.71
CA MET A 279 -2.63 19.01 5.15
C MET A 279 -2.01 18.41 6.43
N ILE A 280 -0.67 18.41 6.54
CA ILE A 280 0.05 17.96 7.74
C ILE A 280 -0.31 18.84 8.95
N GLN A 281 -0.31 20.16 8.78
CA GLN A 281 -0.65 21.09 9.86
C GLN A 281 -2.09 20.90 10.34
N ASP A 282 -3.06 20.81 9.41
CA ASP A 282 -4.45 20.53 9.80
C ASP A 282 -4.57 19.17 10.53
N PHE A 283 -3.86 18.13 10.08
CA PHE A 283 -3.85 16.85 10.79
C PHE A 283 -3.37 17.00 12.23
N PHE A 284 -2.28 17.71 12.46
CA PHE A 284 -1.76 17.94 13.82
C PHE A 284 -2.73 18.70 14.69
N GLU A 285 -3.36 19.75 14.18
CA GLU A 285 -4.35 20.55 14.91
C GLU A 285 -5.58 19.70 15.26
N GLN A 286 -6.18 19.05 14.27
CA GLN A 286 -7.40 18.28 14.44
C GLN A 286 -7.22 17.09 15.38
N PHE A 287 -6.12 16.37 15.25
CA PHE A 287 -5.88 15.18 16.08
C PHE A 287 -5.41 15.56 17.49
N SER A 288 -4.67 16.65 17.67
CA SER A 288 -4.33 17.17 19.00
C SER A 288 -5.59 17.58 19.75
N GLU A 289 -6.53 18.25 19.09
CA GLU A 289 -7.82 18.61 19.67
C GLU A 289 -8.65 17.36 20.04
N MET A 290 -8.78 16.38 19.13
CA MET A 290 -9.51 15.13 19.41
C MET A 290 -8.91 14.37 20.59
N TYR A 291 -7.59 14.27 20.65
CA TYR A 291 -6.88 13.57 21.73
C TYR A 291 -7.06 14.29 23.08
N THR A 292 -6.97 15.61 23.07
CA THR A 292 -7.23 16.45 24.27
C THR A 292 -8.66 16.26 24.78
N LYS A 293 -9.66 16.31 23.90
CA LYS A 293 -11.07 16.08 24.25
C LYS A 293 -11.36 14.66 24.74
N ALA A 294 -10.60 13.68 24.23
CA ALA A 294 -10.65 12.31 24.71
C ALA A 294 -9.93 12.08 26.05
N GLY A 295 -9.28 13.10 26.61
CA GLY A 295 -8.56 13.00 27.87
C GLY A 295 -7.22 12.25 27.78
N PHE A 296 -6.67 12.12 26.57
CA PHE A 296 -5.33 11.56 26.39
C PHE A 296 -4.26 12.57 26.84
N LYS A 297 -3.18 12.08 27.40
CA LYS A 297 -2.09 12.88 27.98
C LYS A 297 -0.80 12.72 27.18
N ASN A 298 0.16 13.59 27.46
CA ASN A 298 1.50 13.54 26.84
C ASN A 298 1.44 13.47 25.32
N ILE A 299 0.59 14.32 24.71
CA ILE A 299 0.37 14.39 23.26
C ILE A 299 1.65 14.88 22.59
N ARG A 300 2.15 14.11 21.62
CA ARG A 300 3.37 14.38 20.85
C ARG A 300 3.06 14.24 19.37
N ILE A 301 3.19 15.34 18.64
CA ILE A 301 3.15 15.37 17.19
C ILE A 301 4.54 15.07 16.62
N ASN A 302 4.60 14.40 15.49
CA ASN A 302 5.85 14.08 14.82
C ASN A 302 5.66 14.10 13.30
N ASP A 303 6.36 15.03 12.64
CA ASP A 303 6.60 15.00 11.21
C ASP A 303 7.94 14.28 10.97
N ASN A 304 7.90 13.09 10.40
CA ASN A 304 9.08 12.25 10.20
C ASN A 304 9.97 12.71 9.03
N LYS A 305 9.57 13.76 8.31
CA LYS A 305 10.29 14.36 7.17
C LYS A 305 10.66 13.36 6.06
N ARG A 306 9.95 12.25 5.97
CA ARG A 306 10.19 11.26 4.91
C ARG A 306 9.96 11.88 3.54
N ARG A 307 10.82 11.49 2.61
CA ARG A 307 10.63 11.86 1.20
C ARG A 307 9.45 11.08 0.62
N PRO A 308 8.76 11.64 -0.40
CA PRO A 308 7.74 10.92 -1.14
C PRO A 308 8.27 9.58 -1.68
N GLY A 309 7.40 8.58 -1.77
CA GLY A 309 7.77 7.25 -2.28
C GLY A 309 8.47 6.33 -1.29
N ASN A 310 8.68 6.76 -0.04
CA ASN A 310 9.18 5.89 1.03
C ASN A 310 8.06 5.21 1.83
N ASP A 311 6.87 5.18 1.30
CA ASP A 311 5.68 4.60 1.92
C ASP A 311 5.02 3.57 1.00
N ILE A 312 3.70 3.58 0.89
CA ILE A 312 2.91 2.59 0.15
C ILE A 312 1.89 3.27 -0.77
N HIS A 313 1.29 2.46 -1.62
CA HIS A 313 0.20 2.84 -2.51
C HIS A 313 0.63 3.85 -3.58
N GLU A 314 1.76 3.57 -4.21
CA GLU A 314 2.19 4.31 -5.39
C GLU A 314 1.14 4.16 -6.50
N MET A 315 0.84 5.27 -7.16
CA MET A 315 -0.17 5.38 -8.22
C MET A 315 0.38 6.20 -9.39
N GLY A 316 -0.22 6.02 -10.56
CA GLY A 316 0.07 6.86 -11.72
C GLY A 316 1.17 6.32 -12.63
N GLY A 317 1.53 7.14 -13.59
CA GLY A 317 2.51 6.80 -14.62
C GLY A 317 1.93 6.17 -15.88
N VAL A 318 0.75 5.52 -15.79
CA VAL A 318 0.04 4.92 -16.94
C VAL A 318 -1.44 5.32 -16.91
N ARG A 319 -1.71 6.58 -16.65
CA ARG A 319 -3.06 7.10 -16.34
C ARG A 319 -4.11 6.76 -17.40
N MET A 320 -5.33 6.52 -16.92
CA MET A 320 -6.52 6.27 -17.73
C MET A 320 -7.18 7.58 -18.19
N GLY A 321 -7.83 7.56 -19.35
CA GLY A 321 -8.64 8.66 -19.85
C GLY A 321 -9.31 8.32 -21.19
N ASN A 322 -10.14 9.24 -21.66
CA ASN A 322 -10.89 9.04 -22.90
C ASN A 322 -10.10 9.43 -24.16
N ASP A 323 -9.04 10.22 -24.01
CA ASP A 323 -8.26 10.79 -25.10
C ASP A 323 -6.81 10.31 -25.03
N SER A 324 -6.33 9.70 -26.11
CA SER A 324 -4.95 9.18 -26.24
C SER A 324 -3.88 10.29 -26.19
N GLN A 325 -4.24 11.55 -26.41
CA GLN A 325 -3.31 12.67 -26.27
C GLN A 325 -3.05 13.04 -24.80
N THR A 326 -3.95 12.68 -23.90
CA THR A 326 -3.92 13.06 -22.48
C THR A 326 -3.85 11.86 -21.53
N SER A 327 -3.89 10.63 -22.03
CA SER A 327 -3.84 9.39 -21.26
C SER A 327 -3.15 8.27 -22.03
N LEU A 328 -2.71 7.24 -21.33
CA LEU A 328 -2.14 6.04 -21.95
C LEU A 328 -3.18 4.93 -22.08
N LEU A 329 -4.12 4.84 -21.14
CA LEU A 329 -5.15 3.81 -21.10
C LEU A 329 -6.53 4.39 -21.40
N ASN A 330 -7.34 3.57 -22.03
CA ASN A 330 -8.78 3.83 -22.17
C ASN A 330 -9.56 3.34 -20.95
N LYS A 331 -10.88 3.53 -20.95
CA LYS A 331 -11.80 3.11 -19.86
C LYS A 331 -11.81 1.61 -19.54
N TRP A 332 -11.15 0.78 -20.33
CA TRP A 332 -11.04 -0.66 -20.17
C TRP A 332 -9.67 -1.10 -19.64
N ASN A 333 -8.85 -0.18 -19.13
CA ASN A 333 -7.45 -0.42 -18.74
C ASN A 333 -6.54 -0.88 -19.88
N GLN A 334 -6.93 -0.64 -21.12
CA GLN A 334 -6.27 -1.07 -22.34
C GLN A 334 -5.43 0.09 -22.89
N LEU A 335 -4.18 -0.14 -23.27
CA LEU A 335 -3.36 0.87 -23.93
C LEU A 335 -4.05 1.38 -25.19
N HIS A 336 -4.11 2.71 -25.37
CA HIS A 336 -4.69 3.32 -26.58
C HIS A 336 -3.97 2.87 -27.84
N GLU A 337 -2.65 2.81 -27.79
CA GLU A 337 -1.78 2.54 -28.94
C GLU A 337 -1.37 1.07 -29.11
N CYS A 338 -1.71 0.20 -28.14
CA CYS A 338 -1.45 -1.24 -28.21
C CYS A 338 -2.60 -2.02 -27.57
N LYS A 339 -3.62 -2.32 -28.37
CA LYS A 339 -4.95 -2.77 -27.92
C LYS A 339 -4.99 -4.12 -27.19
N ASN A 340 -3.96 -4.91 -27.26
CA ASN A 340 -3.88 -6.20 -26.55
C ASN A 340 -2.99 -6.19 -25.31
N VAL A 341 -2.63 -4.98 -24.82
CA VAL A 341 -1.93 -4.78 -23.54
C VAL A 341 -2.83 -4.04 -22.58
N PHE A 342 -2.93 -4.58 -21.37
CA PHE A 342 -3.75 -4.07 -20.28
C PHE A 342 -2.90 -3.79 -19.04
N VAL A 343 -3.20 -2.69 -18.34
CA VAL A 343 -2.59 -2.34 -17.05
C VAL A 343 -3.68 -2.27 -15.99
N THR A 344 -3.60 -3.10 -14.96
CA THR A 344 -4.70 -3.26 -13.98
C THR A 344 -4.21 -3.19 -12.52
N ASP A 345 -3.09 -2.52 -12.28
CA ASP A 345 -2.56 -2.20 -10.94
C ASP A 345 -2.64 -0.69 -10.67
N GLY A 346 -2.01 -0.19 -9.60
CA GLY A 346 -2.05 1.23 -9.23
C GLY A 346 -1.53 2.21 -10.30
N ALA A 347 -0.87 1.75 -11.35
CA ALA A 347 -0.32 2.62 -12.39
C ALA A 347 -1.39 3.34 -13.24
N TYR A 348 -2.62 2.81 -13.29
CA TYR A 348 -3.70 3.40 -14.09
C TYR A 348 -4.43 4.56 -13.42
N LEU A 349 -4.30 4.74 -12.11
CA LEU A 349 -4.98 5.75 -11.29
C LEU A 349 -4.47 7.18 -11.54
#